data_663dd55629837127a98590f1ab17cf7c
#
_entry.id   663dd55629837127a98590f1ab17cf7c
#
_cell.length_a   1.000
_cell.length_b   1.000
_cell.length_c   1.000
_cell.angle_alpha   90.00
_cell.angle_beta   90.00
_cell.angle_gamma   90.00
#
_symmetry.space_group_name_H-M   'P 1'
#
loop_
_entity.id
_entity.type
_entity.pdbx_description
1 polymer ?
#
loop_
_entity_poly.entity_id
_entity_poly.type
_entity_poly.pdbx_seq_one_letter_code
_entity_poly.pdbx_strand_id
1 'polypeptide(L)'
;MIAETSTWRAVGGWVPAVPEPDGRAAVVLVAGDRDTLAAATEQGADPLGDLGRAWADTDAGVLGWSTAGQTTGDGPTDVGLVVLTLRFDTVGVRTASTSITESGTARRAGRRLAEGLAAPDLRVVLVVADGLGVNGSSLASGLADVLPDVPVIGVLAGDGHRYASTWTFDGGRAAADAIVAVGLCGDALELHQGVSAGWHPVGPERLVTSSHGNVVHEIDGAPPAALYRDYLGALADDIVANGSMLPLEVRDLDERRSLRSLRDVRPDGSIVVSGDVAQGAVVRLLRASAADLLLDAELAGKAAWMDRPAAALVLSTAGRRRVLGERADDEVAAALGALPPGTPSLAAWTYGALVHDGQRTDVHDESICVVTLCERTTTPTPTESEEHTTA
;
A
#
# COMPACT_ATOMS: atom_id res chain seq x y z
N MET A 1 -14.66 -9.65 -14.80
CA MET A 1 -13.60 -9.83 -13.78
C MET A 1 -14.04 -10.82 -12.71
N ILE A 2 -13.16 -11.70 -12.27
CA ILE A 2 -13.35 -12.65 -11.16
C ILE A 2 -12.24 -12.40 -10.14
N ALA A 3 -12.59 -12.40 -8.86
CA ALA A 3 -11.63 -12.30 -7.77
C ALA A 3 -11.78 -13.50 -6.82
N GLU A 4 -10.66 -14.04 -6.37
CA GLU A 4 -10.57 -15.18 -5.47
C GLU A 4 -9.52 -14.93 -4.40
N THR A 5 -9.78 -15.40 -3.19
CA THR A 5 -8.81 -15.35 -2.10
C THR A 5 -8.31 -16.76 -1.76
N SER A 6 -7.02 -16.86 -1.46
CA SER A 6 -6.38 -18.06 -0.95
C SER A 6 -5.49 -17.70 0.23
N THR A 7 -5.29 -18.64 1.13
CA THR A 7 -4.37 -18.46 2.27
C THR A 7 -3.40 -19.64 2.34
N TRP A 8 -2.19 -19.36 2.79
CA TRP A 8 -1.23 -20.40 3.15
C TRP A 8 -0.85 -20.29 4.62
N ARG A 9 -0.77 -21.42 5.29
CA ARG A 9 -0.32 -21.51 6.68
C ARG A 9 0.70 -22.63 6.84
N ALA A 10 1.64 -22.46 7.77
CA ALA A 10 2.67 -23.47 8.06
C ALA A 10 2.07 -24.84 8.44
N VAL A 11 0.93 -24.83 9.11
CA VAL A 11 0.15 -26.04 9.38
C VAL A 11 -1.11 -26.00 8.51
N GLY A 12 -1.23 -26.94 7.58
CA GLY A 12 -2.37 -27.05 6.67
C GLY A 12 -2.09 -26.66 5.22
N GLY A 13 -1.02 -25.92 4.93
CA GLY A 13 -0.66 -25.51 3.57
C GLY A 13 -1.65 -24.50 2.95
N TRP A 14 -1.88 -24.62 1.67
CA TRP A 14 -2.79 -23.75 0.90
C TRP A 14 -4.26 -24.10 1.11
N VAL A 15 -5.10 -23.08 1.33
CA VAL A 15 -6.56 -23.20 1.47
C VAL A 15 -7.25 -21.99 0.83
N PRO A 16 -8.05 -22.16 -0.24
CA PRO A 16 -8.02 -23.31 -1.16
C PRO A 16 -6.62 -23.56 -1.73
N ALA A 17 -6.46 -24.48 -2.67
CA ALA A 17 -5.18 -24.74 -3.33
C ALA A 17 -4.55 -23.47 -3.92
N VAL A 18 -3.25 -23.53 -4.26
CA VAL A 18 -2.55 -22.44 -4.99
C VAL A 18 -3.42 -21.98 -6.16
N PRO A 19 -3.69 -20.69 -6.31
CA PRO A 19 -4.48 -20.21 -7.44
C PRO A 19 -3.73 -20.50 -8.75
N GLU A 20 -4.39 -21.17 -9.67
CA GLU A 20 -3.83 -21.55 -10.96
C GLU A 20 -4.30 -20.61 -12.08
N PRO A 21 -3.46 -20.34 -13.10
CA PRO A 21 -3.86 -19.57 -14.27
C PRO A 21 -4.95 -20.29 -15.08
N ASP A 22 -5.87 -19.54 -15.64
CA ASP A 22 -6.96 -20.02 -16.50
C ASP A 22 -6.93 -19.45 -17.93
N GLY A 23 -5.80 -18.83 -18.30
CA GLY A 23 -5.58 -18.22 -19.60
C GLY A 23 -6.06 -16.77 -19.73
N ARG A 24 -6.69 -16.21 -18.68
CA ARG A 24 -7.05 -14.79 -18.62
C ARG A 24 -5.87 -13.95 -18.13
N ALA A 25 -5.88 -12.66 -18.51
CA ALA A 25 -5.00 -11.68 -17.86
C ALA A 25 -5.29 -11.64 -16.35
N ALA A 26 -4.26 -11.63 -15.53
CA ALA A 26 -4.42 -11.71 -14.09
C ALA A 26 -3.42 -10.85 -13.31
N VAL A 27 -3.85 -10.44 -12.12
CA VAL A 27 -2.97 -9.89 -11.09
C VAL A 27 -3.09 -10.75 -9.82
N VAL A 28 -1.97 -11.13 -9.27
CA VAL A 28 -1.85 -11.91 -8.04
C VAL A 28 -1.20 -11.03 -6.98
N LEU A 29 -1.97 -10.62 -5.98
CA LEU A 29 -1.51 -9.83 -4.84
C LEU A 29 -1.23 -10.77 -3.67
N VAL A 30 -0.03 -10.67 -3.09
CA VAL A 30 0.42 -11.58 -2.01
C VAL A 30 0.90 -10.76 -0.82
N ALA A 31 0.19 -10.85 0.29
CA ALA A 31 0.56 -10.22 1.54
C ALA A 31 0.95 -11.29 2.58
N GLY A 32 2.04 -11.09 3.29
CA GLY A 32 2.47 -12.10 4.25
C GLY A 32 3.39 -11.61 5.36
N ASP A 33 3.36 -12.35 6.47
CA ASP A 33 4.29 -12.12 7.56
C ASP A 33 5.68 -12.67 7.20
N ARG A 34 6.71 -11.89 7.52
CA ARG A 34 8.10 -12.24 7.28
C ARG A 34 8.53 -13.53 8.00
N ASP A 35 8.15 -13.69 9.27
CA ASP A 35 8.58 -14.83 10.07
C ASP A 35 7.94 -16.13 9.60
N THR A 36 6.74 -16.05 9.05
CA THR A 36 6.07 -17.19 8.40
C THR A 36 6.88 -17.75 7.25
N LEU A 37 7.46 -16.91 6.40
CA LEU A 37 8.32 -17.37 5.30
C LEU A 37 9.62 -18.00 5.80
N ALA A 38 10.22 -17.46 6.85
CA ALA A 38 11.40 -18.04 7.47
C ALA A 38 11.07 -19.43 8.05
N ALA A 39 9.99 -19.54 8.82
CA ALA A 39 9.52 -20.82 9.38
C ALA A 39 9.12 -21.83 8.31
N ALA A 40 8.51 -21.40 7.20
CA ALA A 40 8.20 -22.24 6.06
C ALA A 40 9.47 -22.85 5.46
N THR A 41 10.49 -22.02 5.23
CA THR A 41 11.78 -22.48 4.68
C THR A 41 12.46 -23.49 5.60
N GLU A 42 12.46 -23.26 6.91
CA GLU A 42 12.99 -24.22 7.91
C GLU A 42 12.26 -25.56 7.87
N GLN A 43 10.99 -25.58 7.53
CA GLN A 43 10.16 -26.79 7.37
C GLN A 43 10.25 -27.41 5.96
N GLY A 44 11.04 -26.84 5.06
CA GLY A 44 11.17 -27.29 3.68
C GLY A 44 10.00 -26.91 2.78
N ALA A 45 9.17 -25.95 3.18
CA ALA A 45 8.09 -25.40 2.38
C ALA A 45 8.56 -24.09 1.70
N ASP A 46 8.06 -23.84 0.48
CA ASP A 46 8.37 -22.65 -0.31
C ASP A 46 7.07 -22.09 -0.95
N PRO A 47 6.20 -21.48 -0.14
CA PRO A 47 4.89 -21.04 -0.64
C PRO A 47 4.97 -19.92 -1.68
N LEU A 48 5.98 -19.04 -1.63
CA LEU A 48 6.20 -18.04 -2.68
C LEU A 48 6.74 -18.69 -3.97
N GLY A 49 7.63 -19.68 -3.85
CA GLY A 49 8.08 -20.46 -5.00
C GLY A 49 6.96 -21.30 -5.61
N ASP A 50 6.01 -21.81 -4.83
CA ASP A 50 4.81 -22.50 -5.35
C ASP A 50 3.99 -21.55 -6.22
N LEU A 51 3.70 -20.33 -5.73
CA LEU A 51 3.03 -19.28 -6.50
C LEU A 51 3.83 -18.90 -7.75
N GLY A 52 5.12 -18.64 -7.61
CA GLY A 52 5.98 -18.28 -8.73
C GLY A 52 5.97 -19.34 -9.84
N ARG A 53 6.04 -20.62 -9.47
CA ARG A 53 5.97 -21.75 -10.44
C ARG A 53 4.59 -21.85 -11.10
N ALA A 54 3.51 -21.64 -10.35
CA ALA A 54 2.16 -21.68 -10.92
C ALA A 54 1.93 -20.62 -11.99
N TRP A 55 2.54 -19.44 -11.84
CA TRP A 55 2.32 -18.29 -12.73
C TRP A 55 3.50 -17.96 -13.66
N ALA A 56 4.58 -18.76 -13.66
CA ALA A 56 5.82 -18.47 -14.39
C ALA A 56 5.66 -18.34 -15.90
N ASP A 57 4.78 -19.15 -16.51
CA ASP A 57 4.57 -19.18 -17.97
C ASP A 57 3.35 -18.35 -18.40
N THR A 58 3.05 -17.28 -17.68
CA THR A 58 1.91 -16.41 -17.93
C THR A 58 2.31 -14.94 -17.99
N ASP A 59 1.46 -14.10 -18.57
CA ASP A 59 1.60 -12.64 -18.56
C ASP A 59 0.97 -12.01 -17.28
N ALA A 60 0.77 -12.80 -16.22
CA ALA A 60 0.19 -12.29 -14.98
C ALA A 60 1.15 -11.35 -14.24
N GLY A 61 0.60 -10.31 -13.67
CA GLY A 61 1.32 -9.44 -12.74
C GLY A 61 1.30 -10.03 -11.33
N VAL A 62 2.43 -10.47 -10.81
CA VAL A 62 2.55 -10.95 -9.43
C VAL A 62 3.21 -9.88 -8.57
N LEU A 63 2.52 -9.44 -7.52
CA LEU A 63 2.99 -8.44 -6.57
C LEU A 63 2.87 -8.99 -5.15
N GLY A 64 4.01 -9.19 -4.47
CA GLY A 64 4.00 -9.62 -3.09
C GLY A 64 4.78 -8.69 -2.18
N TRP A 65 4.38 -8.64 -0.91
CA TRP A 65 5.04 -7.80 0.10
C TRP A 65 4.91 -8.36 1.51
N SER A 66 5.90 -8.05 2.34
CA SER A 66 5.82 -8.28 3.78
C SER A 66 4.96 -7.24 4.47
N THR A 67 4.32 -7.63 5.57
CA THR A 67 3.32 -6.82 6.26
C THR A 67 3.57 -6.70 7.75
N ALA A 68 2.85 -5.79 8.39
CA ALA A 68 2.67 -5.73 9.82
C ALA A 68 1.39 -6.47 10.28
N GLY A 69 0.83 -7.31 9.43
CA GLY A 69 -0.36 -8.14 9.58
C GLY A 69 -1.23 -8.10 8.34
N GLN A 70 -1.99 -9.17 8.09
CA GLN A 70 -2.83 -9.35 6.90
C GLN A 70 -4.06 -10.18 7.19
N THR A 71 -5.13 -10.02 6.38
CA THR A 71 -6.38 -10.80 6.47
C THR A 71 -7.11 -10.83 5.13
N THR A 72 -7.98 -11.83 4.95
CA THR A 72 -8.91 -11.92 3.80
C THR A 72 -10.27 -11.25 4.07
N GLY A 73 -10.48 -10.67 5.23
CA GLY A 73 -11.81 -10.17 5.65
C GLY A 73 -12.69 -11.20 6.37
N ASP A 74 -12.40 -12.50 6.28
CA ASP A 74 -13.09 -13.55 7.02
C ASP A 74 -12.53 -13.76 8.44
N GLY A 75 -11.74 -12.82 8.90
CA GLY A 75 -11.08 -12.80 10.19
C GLY A 75 -9.57 -12.61 10.07
N PRO A 76 -8.93 -12.13 11.13
CA PRO A 76 -7.53 -11.81 11.12
C PRO A 76 -6.67 -13.06 10.99
N THR A 77 -5.58 -12.92 10.25
CA THR A 77 -4.52 -13.90 10.28
C THR A 77 -3.18 -13.18 10.34
N ASP A 78 -2.52 -13.27 11.47
CA ASP A 78 -1.20 -12.67 11.68
C ASP A 78 -0.07 -13.57 11.18
N VAL A 79 -0.39 -14.79 10.76
CA VAL A 79 0.56 -15.80 10.31
C VAL A 79 0.13 -16.42 9.00
N GLY A 80 1.05 -16.49 8.05
CA GLY A 80 0.80 -17.08 6.74
C GLY A 80 0.88 -16.09 5.60
N LEU A 81 0.42 -16.53 4.44
CA LEU A 81 0.22 -15.68 3.28
C LEU A 81 -1.27 -15.52 3.00
N VAL A 82 -1.65 -14.34 2.59
CA VAL A 82 -2.96 -14.04 2.02
C VAL A 82 -2.76 -13.67 0.57
N VAL A 83 -3.52 -14.28 -0.31
CA VAL A 83 -3.46 -14.05 -1.76
C VAL A 83 -4.82 -13.60 -2.25
N LEU A 84 -4.84 -12.51 -3.03
CA LEU A 84 -5.98 -12.06 -3.80
C LEU A 84 -5.62 -12.17 -5.28
N THR A 85 -6.31 -13.05 -6.00
CA THR A 85 -6.14 -13.23 -7.44
C THR A 85 -7.26 -12.53 -8.18
N LEU A 86 -6.91 -11.60 -9.06
CA LEU A 86 -7.82 -10.86 -9.92
C LEU A 86 -7.66 -11.37 -11.35
N ARG A 87 -8.73 -11.86 -11.97
CA ARG A 87 -8.75 -12.30 -13.38
C ARG A 87 -9.67 -11.40 -14.18
N PHE A 88 -9.15 -10.93 -15.31
CA PHE A 88 -9.83 -9.96 -16.15
C PHE A 88 -10.31 -10.60 -17.45
N ASP A 89 -11.42 -10.11 -17.97
CA ASP A 89 -11.98 -10.58 -19.24
C ASP A 89 -11.48 -9.71 -20.41
N THR A 90 -11.28 -8.40 -20.21
CA THR A 90 -10.88 -7.45 -21.25
C THR A 90 -9.76 -6.49 -20.82
N VAL A 91 -9.47 -6.40 -19.53
CA VAL A 91 -8.38 -5.55 -19.01
C VAL A 91 -7.04 -6.23 -19.26
N GLY A 92 -6.12 -5.50 -19.87
CA GLY A 92 -4.74 -5.94 -20.09
C GLY A 92 -3.87 -5.71 -18.86
N VAL A 93 -2.82 -6.52 -18.71
CA VAL A 93 -1.85 -6.44 -17.62
C VAL A 93 -0.46 -6.20 -18.20
N ARG A 94 0.28 -5.26 -17.65
CA ARG A 94 1.68 -4.96 -17.94
C ARG A 94 2.48 -5.03 -16.66
N THR A 95 3.71 -5.51 -16.71
CA THR A 95 4.58 -5.63 -15.54
C THR A 95 5.89 -4.86 -15.74
N ALA A 96 6.41 -4.30 -14.67
CA ALA A 96 7.73 -3.71 -14.63
C ALA A 96 8.34 -3.92 -13.24
N SER A 97 9.64 -4.17 -13.18
CA SER A 97 10.37 -4.27 -11.93
C SER A 97 11.72 -3.58 -12.02
N THR A 98 12.23 -3.14 -10.90
CA THR A 98 13.56 -2.56 -10.73
C THR A 98 14.00 -2.71 -9.27
N SER A 99 15.20 -2.23 -8.95
CA SER A 99 15.65 -2.13 -7.56
C SER A 99 16.27 -0.75 -7.29
N ILE A 100 16.40 -0.40 -6.00
CA ILE A 100 17.16 0.80 -5.60
C ILE A 100 18.63 0.67 -6.00
N THR A 101 19.20 -0.52 -5.88
CA THR A 101 20.58 -0.81 -6.29
C THR A 101 20.80 -0.51 -7.77
N GLU A 102 19.88 -0.92 -8.65
CA GLU A 102 19.97 -0.66 -10.10
C GLU A 102 19.68 0.80 -10.47
N SER A 103 18.71 1.40 -9.81
CA SER A 103 18.22 2.73 -10.17
C SER A 103 19.00 3.87 -9.49
N GLY A 104 19.66 3.59 -8.37
CA GLY A 104 20.43 4.53 -7.57
C GLY A 104 19.59 5.46 -6.70
N THR A 105 18.34 5.79 -7.09
CA THR A 105 17.41 6.61 -6.30
C THR A 105 15.97 6.17 -6.51
N ALA A 106 15.11 6.38 -5.50
CA ALA A 106 13.68 6.05 -5.59
C ALA A 106 12.97 6.80 -6.74
N ARG A 107 13.33 8.06 -7.01
CA ARG A 107 12.77 8.82 -8.14
C ARG A 107 13.13 8.22 -9.50
N ARG A 108 14.39 7.79 -9.68
CA ARG A 108 14.80 7.11 -10.92
C ARG A 108 14.11 5.75 -11.06
N ALA A 109 13.95 5.03 -9.95
CA ALA A 109 13.20 3.78 -9.94
C ALA A 109 11.76 4.01 -10.40
N GLY A 110 11.06 5.01 -9.86
CA GLY A 110 9.71 5.39 -10.27
C GLY A 110 9.61 5.72 -11.75
N ARG A 111 10.51 6.52 -12.29
CA ARG A 111 10.57 6.84 -13.73
C ARG A 111 10.75 5.60 -14.59
N ARG A 112 11.69 4.72 -14.23
CA ARG A 112 11.97 3.50 -14.98
C ARG A 112 10.77 2.55 -15.00
N LEU A 113 10.06 2.40 -13.88
CA LEU A 113 8.83 1.63 -13.82
C LEU A 113 7.75 2.24 -14.71
N ALA A 114 7.54 3.55 -14.61
CA ALA A 114 6.55 4.27 -15.41
C ALA A 114 6.83 4.17 -16.92
N GLU A 115 8.08 4.31 -17.34
CA GLU A 115 8.51 4.12 -18.73
C GLU A 115 8.21 2.70 -19.24
N GLY A 116 8.41 1.67 -18.39
CA GLY A 116 8.09 0.27 -18.73
C GLY A 116 6.60 -0.02 -18.82
N LEU A 117 5.77 0.70 -18.06
CA LEU A 117 4.32 0.50 -18.00
C LEU A 117 3.53 1.38 -18.97
N ALA A 118 4.13 2.47 -19.48
CA ALA A 118 3.43 3.45 -20.31
C ALA A 118 2.70 2.80 -21.49
N ALA A 119 1.40 3.07 -21.57
CA ALA A 119 0.52 2.63 -22.67
C ALA A 119 -0.63 3.63 -22.82
N PRO A 120 -1.19 3.80 -24.06
CA PRO A 120 -2.25 4.78 -24.29
C PRO A 120 -3.53 4.51 -23.49
N ASP A 121 -3.78 3.26 -23.14
CA ASP A 121 -4.95 2.76 -22.42
C ASP A 121 -4.64 2.37 -20.95
N LEU A 122 -3.48 2.78 -20.42
CA LEU A 122 -3.13 2.55 -19.03
C LEU A 122 -4.06 3.33 -18.10
N ARG A 123 -4.70 2.62 -17.17
CA ARG A 123 -5.73 3.17 -16.26
C ARG A 123 -5.28 3.33 -14.82
N VAL A 124 -4.47 2.42 -14.33
CA VAL A 124 -3.95 2.46 -12.97
C VAL A 124 -2.64 1.70 -12.89
N VAL A 125 -1.77 2.12 -11.99
CA VAL A 125 -0.54 1.41 -11.62
C VAL A 125 -0.67 0.90 -10.18
N LEU A 126 -0.46 -0.39 -9.99
CA LEU A 126 -0.22 -0.99 -8.67
C LEU A 126 1.28 -1.11 -8.47
N VAL A 127 1.82 -0.66 -7.35
CA VAL A 127 3.26 -0.72 -7.06
C VAL A 127 3.53 -1.19 -5.64
N VAL A 128 4.56 -2.02 -5.48
CA VAL A 128 5.03 -2.52 -4.18
C VAL A 128 6.51 -2.20 -4.05
N ALA A 129 6.90 -1.65 -2.92
CA ALA A 129 8.27 -1.28 -2.62
C ALA A 129 8.65 -1.59 -1.17
N ASP A 130 9.94 -1.70 -0.88
CA ASP A 130 10.46 -1.77 0.48
C ASP A 130 10.06 -0.53 1.29
N GLY A 131 9.47 -0.74 2.45
CA GLY A 131 9.01 0.37 3.32
C GLY A 131 10.10 0.97 4.21
N LEU A 132 11.32 0.42 4.21
CA LEU A 132 12.45 0.89 5.01
C LEU A 132 13.45 1.69 4.18
N GLY A 133 13.85 1.14 3.04
CA GLY A 133 14.91 1.70 2.20
C GLY A 133 14.42 2.62 1.09
N VAL A 134 13.12 2.59 0.76
CA VAL A 134 12.54 3.39 -0.33
C VAL A 134 11.87 4.66 0.22
N ASN A 135 12.32 5.81 -0.25
CA ASN A 135 11.61 7.07 -0.03
C ASN A 135 10.36 7.10 -0.93
N GLY A 136 9.18 6.90 -0.32
CA GLY A 136 7.91 6.80 -1.03
C GLY A 136 7.53 8.07 -1.79
N SER A 137 7.77 9.28 -1.25
CA SER A 137 7.50 10.55 -1.95
C SER A 137 8.36 10.70 -3.20
N SER A 138 9.63 10.31 -3.13
CA SER A 138 10.54 10.31 -4.28
C SER A 138 10.13 9.28 -5.34
N LEU A 139 9.65 8.09 -4.92
CA LEU A 139 9.12 7.06 -5.83
C LEU A 139 7.86 7.58 -6.54
N ALA A 140 6.90 8.13 -5.79
CA ALA A 140 5.68 8.73 -6.33
C ALA A 140 5.98 9.84 -7.34
N SER A 141 6.91 10.74 -6.99
CA SER A 141 7.36 11.80 -7.90
C SER A 141 7.96 11.25 -9.19
N GLY A 142 8.75 10.16 -9.09
CA GLY A 142 9.32 9.51 -10.27
C GLY A 142 8.27 8.88 -11.19
N LEU A 143 7.24 8.25 -10.64
CA LEU A 143 6.10 7.74 -11.40
C LEU A 143 5.34 8.88 -12.10
N ALA A 144 5.06 9.96 -11.38
CA ALA A 144 4.35 11.13 -11.89
C ALA A 144 5.14 11.91 -12.96
N ASP A 145 6.47 11.87 -12.97
CA ASP A 145 7.30 12.48 -14.01
C ASP A 145 6.98 11.92 -15.42
N VAL A 146 6.46 10.70 -15.52
CA VAL A 146 6.16 10.01 -16.78
C VAL A 146 4.66 9.77 -16.95
N LEU A 147 3.95 9.50 -15.86
CA LEU A 147 2.53 9.15 -15.82
C LEU A 147 1.76 10.12 -14.90
N PRO A 148 1.70 11.43 -15.23
CA PRO A 148 1.15 12.45 -14.32
C PRO A 148 -0.35 12.25 -14.03
N ASP A 149 -1.10 11.73 -15.00
CA ASP A 149 -2.56 11.60 -14.93
C ASP A 149 -3.03 10.16 -14.60
N VAL A 150 -2.09 9.23 -14.39
CA VAL A 150 -2.42 7.84 -14.10
C VAL A 150 -2.45 7.62 -12.59
N PRO A 151 -3.59 7.19 -12.02
CA PRO A 151 -3.67 6.83 -10.61
C PRO A 151 -2.66 5.74 -10.24
N VAL A 152 -1.99 5.93 -9.08
CA VAL A 152 -1.09 4.93 -8.51
C VAL A 152 -1.63 4.49 -7.16
N ILE A 153 -1.70 3.19 -6.96
CA ILE A 153 -1.97 2.56 -5.67
C ILE A 153 -0.71 1.80 -5.29
N GLY A 154 -0.08 2.18 -4.19
CA GLY A 154 1.19 1.60 -3.80
C GLY A 154 1.21 1.10 -2.38
N VAL A 155 2.10 0.16 -2.14
CA VAL A 155 2.37 -0.44 -0.83
C VAL A 155 3.83 -0.24 -0.48
N LEU A 156 4.10 0.30 0.70
CA LEU A 156 5.41 0.26 1.33
C LEU A 156 5.42 -0.89 2.33
N ALA A 157 6.15 -1.95 2.00
CA ALA A 157 6.21 -3.20 2.76
C ALA A 157 6.59 -2.96 4.24
N GLY A 158 6.06 -3.77 5.14
CA GLY A 158 6.31 -3.69 6.58
C GLY A 158 6.80 -5.01 7.17
N ASP A 159 7.24 -5.00 8.43
CA ASP A 159 7.67 -6.18 9.19
C ASP A 159 7.18 -6.18 10.65
N GLY A 160 5.96 -5.77 10.86
CA GLY A 160 5.40 -5.56 12.19
C GLY A 160 5.81 -4.21 12.78
N HIS A 161 6.35 -4.23 13.99
CA HIS A 161 6.88 -3.05 14.66
C HIS A 161 8.41 -3.10 14.83
N ARG A 162 9.08 -3.97 14.06
CA ARG A 162 10.52 -4.22 14.20
C ARG A 162 11.38 -3.23 13.43
N TYR A 163 10.88 -2.72 12.31
CA TYR A 163 11.62 -1.82 11.40
C TYR A 163 13.01 -2.36 11.04
N ALA A 164 13.12 -3.66 10.81
CA ALA A 164 14.38 -4.35 10.64
C ALA A 164 14.62 -4.84 9.20
N SER A 165 13.65 -5.49 8.58
CA SER A 165 13.76 -5.92 7.18
C SER A 165 12.40 -6.29 6.60
N THR A 166 12.19 -5.92 5.35
CA THR A 166 11.00 -6.23 4.55
C THR A 166 11.36 -7.09 3.36
N TRP A 167 10.38 -7.60 2.65
CA TRP A 167 10.55 -8.24 1.37
C TRP A 167 9.46 -7.79 0.39
N THR A 168 9.81 -7.78 -0.89
CA THR A 168 8.91 -7.67 -2.02
C THR A 168 9.10 -8.88 -2.94
N PHE A 169 8.08 -9.23 -3.73
CA PHE A 169 8.08 -10.42 -4.57
C PHE A 169 7.44 -10.09 -5.93
N ASP A 170 8.11 -10.50 -7.01
CA ASP A 170 7.74 -10.24 -8.40
C ASP A 170 7.22 -11.49 -9.15
N GLY A 171 6.94 -12.57 -8.44
CA GLY A 171 6.61 -13.88 -9.00
C GLY A 171 7.82 -14.79 -9.19
N GLY A 172 9.04 -14.27 -9.22
CA GLY A 172 10.27 -15.04 -9.33
C GLY A 172 10.97 -15.23 -8.00
N ARG A 173 11.31 -14.14 -7.32
CA ARG A 173 12.09 -14.15 -6.09
C ARG A 173 11.67 -13.06 -5.12
N ALA A 174 11.60 -13.39 -3.84
CA ALA A 174 11.50 -12.39 -2.79
C ALA A 174 12.85 -11.67 -2.59
N ALA A 175 12.83 -10.34 -2.55
CA ALA A 175 14.01 -9.50 -2.38
C ALA A 175 13.70 -8.28 -1.50
N ALA A 176 14.71 -7.77 -0.79
CA ALA A 176 14.53 -6.61 0.11
C ALA A 176 14.53 -5.27 -0.63
N ASP A 177 15.20 -5.16 -1.78
CA ASP A 177 15.40 -3.89 -2.50
C ASP A 177 14.62 -3.79 -3.82
N ALA A 178 13.81 -4.81 -4.16
CA ALA A 178 13.03 -4.81 -5.38
C ALA A 178 11.82 -3.88 -5.27
N ILE A 179 11.48 -3.25 -6.39
CA ILE A 179 10.27 -2.47 -6.58
C ILE A 179 9.54 -3.07 -7.77
N VAL A 180 8.33 -3.53 -7.55
CA VAL A 180 7.52 -4.24 -8.54
C VAL A 180 6.27 -3.44 -8.83
N ALA A 181 5.93 -3.29 -10.10
CA ALA A 181 4.75 -2.56 -10.51
C ALA A 181 3.97 -3.30 -11.59
N VAL A 182 2.65 -3.14 -11.54
CA VAL A 182 1.70 -3.66 -12.52
C VAL A 182 0.83 -2.53 -13.02
N GLY A 183 0.75 -2.37 -14.33
CA GLY A 183 -0.19 -1.49 -15.02
C GLY A 183 -1.42 -2.27 -15.49
N LEU A 184 -2.60 -1.74 -15.19
CA LEU A 184 -3.88 -2.25 -15.71
C LEU A 184 -4.34 -1.34 -16.83
N CYS A 185 -4.63 -1.95 -17.99
CA CYS A 185 -4.95 -1.27 -19.24
C CYS A 185 -6.35 -1.62 -19.71
N GLY A 186 -7.09 -0.63 -20.19
CA GLY A 186 -8.41 -0.82 -20.78
C GLY A 186 -9.53 -0.03 -20.09
N ASP A 187 -10.46 0.47 -20.92
CA ASP A 187 -11.55 1.37 -20.48
C ASP A 187 -12.64 0.68 -19.64
N ALA A 188 -12.64 -0.65 -19.61
CA ALA A 188 -13.59 -1.42 -18.83
C ALA A 188 -13.27 -1.42 -17.33
N LEU A 189 -12.04 -1.13 -16.95
CA LEU A 189 -11.64 -1.09 -15.55
C LEU A 189 -12.31 0.11 -14.84
N GLU A 190 -12.99 -0.19 -13.75
CA GLU A 190 -13.54 0.80 -12.82
C GLU A 190 -12.89 0.62 -11.45
N LEU A 191 -12.51 1.75 -10.86
CA LEU A 191 -11.81 1.79 -9.59
C LEU A 191 -12.36 2.93 -8.74
N HIS A 192 -12.73 2.64 -7.49
CA HIS A 192 -13.03 3.64 -6.48
C HIS A 192 -12.03 3.54 -5.34
N GLN A 193 -11.76 4.66 -4.72
CA GLN A 193 -10.88 4.69 -3.56
C GLN A 193 -11.41 5.63 -2.48
N GLY A 194 -11.16 5.27 -1.24
CA GLY A 194 -11.40 6.12 -0.08
C GLY A 194 -10.17 6.12 0.82
N VAL A 195 -9.79 7.30 1.30
CA VAL A 195 -8.65 7.49 2.20
C VAL A 195 -9.10 8.30 3.39
N SER A 196 -8.73 7.86 4.59
CA SER A 196 -9.02 8.59 5.81
C SER A 196 -7.89 8.37 6.83
N ALA A 197 -7.70 9.31 7.75
CA ALA A 197 -6.57 9.29 8.66
C ALA A 197 -6.91 9.21 10.16
N GLY A 198 -7.91 9.98 10.65
CA GLY A 198 -8.40 9.91 12.03
C GLY A 198 -7.48 10.45 13.11
N TRP A 199 -6.50 11.25 12.75
CA TRP A 199 -5.53 11.81 13.68
C TRP A 199 -5.83 13.24 14.05
N HIS A 200 -5.63 13.59 15.31
CA HIS A 200 -5.90 14.91 15.88
C HIS A 200 -4.62 15.59 16.38
N PRO A 201 -4.49 16.91 16.22
CA PRO A 201 -3.33 17.64 16.67
C PRO A 201 -3.08 17.53 18.18
N VAL A 202 -1.81 17.36 18.54
CA VAL A 202 -1.34 17.44 19.91
C VAL A 202 -0.12 18.37 20.00
N GLY A 203 -0.21 19.38 20.85
CA GLY A 203 0.81 20.41 20.95
C GLY A 203 0.77 21.48 19.85
N PRO A 204 1.73 22.43 19.88
CA PRO A 204 1.79 23.57 18.97
C PRO A 204 2.36 23.19 17.59
N GLU A 205 2.08 24.02 16.61
CA GLU A 205 2.81 24.04 15.34
C GLU A 205 4.26 24.45 15.56
N ARG A 206 5.19 23.87 14.80
CA ARG A 206 6.64 24.07 14.90
C ARG A 206 7.23 24.23 13.50
N LEU A 207 8.35 24.92 13.40
CA LEU A 207 9.03 25.15 12.14
C LEU A 207 10.14 24.11 11.91
N VAL A 208 10.16 23.49 10.74
CA VAL A 208 11.31 22.70 10.28
C VAL A 208 12.43 23.63 9.88
N THR A 209 13.44 23.77 10.74
CA THR A 209 14.56 24.69 10.53
C THR A 209 15.68 24.07 9.70
N SER A 210 15.79 22.74 9.68
CA SER A 210 16.76 22.01 8.85
C SER A 210 16.23 20.65 8.44
N SER A 211 16.22 20.35 7.13
CA SER A 211 15.88 19.03 6.58
C SER A 211 16.50 18.81 5.20
N HIS A 212 16.63 17.53 4.81
CA HIS A 212 17.03 17.12 3.47
C HIS A 212 16.31 15.81 3.08
N GLY A 213 15.47 15.86 2.03
CA GLY A 213 14.61 14.76 1.64
C GLY A 213 13.70 14.37 2.80
N ASN A 214 13.72 13.11 3.19
CA ASN A 214 12.96 12.58 4.31
C ASN A 214 13.69 12.57 5.66
N VAL A 215 14.82 13.29 5.76
CA VAL A 215 15.58 13.45 7.01
C VAL A 215 15.34 14.83 7.58
N VAL A 216 14.78 14.89 8.79
CA VAL A 216 14.59 16.13 9.55
C VAL A 216 15.69 16.25 10.58
N HIS A 217 16.55 17.25 10.39
CA HIS A 217 17.69 17.51 11.27
C HIS A 217 17.31 18.37 12.46
N GLU A 218 16.45 19.40 12.22
CA GLU A 218 16.06 20.34 13.27
C GLU A 218 14.60 20.78 13.13
N ILE A 219 13.93 20.85 14.27
CA ILE A 219 12.63 21.50 14.45
C ILE A 219 12.83 22.59 15.52
N ASP A 220 12.47 23.84 15.20
CA ASP A 220 12.70 25.02 16.06
C ASP A 220 14.17 25.15 16.54
N GLY A 221 15.13 24.75 15.69
CA GLY A 221 16.56 24.81 16.00
C GLY A 221 17.07 23.71 16.94
N ALA A 222 16.29 22.66 17.19
CA ALA A 222 16.67 21.53 18.05
C ALA A 222 16.46 20.17 17.36
N PRO A 223 17.24 19.13 17.72
CA PRO A 223 17.05 17.78 17.19
C PRO A 223 15.65 17.23 17.51
N PRO A 224 14.90 16.73 16.50
CA PRO A 224 13.50 16.33 16.68
C PRO A 224 13.30 15.12 17.59
N ALA A 225 14.31 14.28 17.81
CA ALA A 225 14.22 13.15 18.74
C ALA A 225 13.91 13.59 20.18
N ALA A 226 14.31 14.80 20.57
CA ALA A 226 13.96 15.36 21.88
C ALA A 226 12.45 15.60 22.00
N LEU A 227 11.83 16.18 20.96
CA LEU A 227 10.39 16.39 20.91
C LEU A 227 9.63 15.06 21.07
N TYR A 228 10.03 14.02 20.33
CA TYR A 228 9.39 12.71 20.46
C TYR A 228 9.53 12.12 21.87
N ARG A 229 10.71 12.25 22.51
CA ARG A 229 10.93 11.76 23.88
C ARG A 229 10.02 12.48 24.88
N ASP A 230 9.85 13.77 24.74
CA ASP A 230 8.98 14.57 25.62
C ASP A 230 7.52 14.12 25.55
N TYR A 231 7.01 13.81 24.34
CA TYR A 231 5.62 13.38 24.16
C TYR A 231 5.39 11.90 24.46
N LEU A 232 6.38 11.04 24.21
CA LEU A 232 6.30 9.60 24.50
C LEU A 232 6.47 9.30 26.01
N GLY A 233 7.20 10.13 26.76
CA GLY A 233 7.43 9.92 28.18
C GLY A 233 8.02 8.53 28.45
N ALA A 234 7.31 7.71 29.22
CA ALA A 234 7.75 6.35 29.56
C ALA A 234 7.86 5.38 28.36
N LEU A 235 7.28 5.73 27.21
CA LEU A 235 7.37 4.93 25.96
C LEU A 235 8.59 5.29 25.12
N ALA A 236 9.43 6.26 25.55
CA ALA A 236 10.57 6.76 24.79
C ALA A 236 11.77 5.78 24.74
N ASP A 237 11.73 4.66 25.48
CA ASP A 237 12.77 3.62 25.44
C ASP A 237 12.84 2.96 24.06
N ASP A 238 11.72 2.86 23.36
CA ASP A 238 11.65 2.43 21.94
C ASP A 238 10.96 3.53 21.13
N ILE A 239 11.71 4.59 20.88
CA ILE A 239 11.20 5.77 20.20
C ILE A 239 10.77 5.50 18.76
N VAL A 240 11.41 4.56 18.05
CA VAL A 240 11.07 4.24 16.67
C VAL A 240 9.73 3.51 16.61
N ALA A 241 9.59 2.42 17.38
CA ALA A 241 8.35 1.65 17.39
C ALA A 241 7.18 2.47 17.96
N ASN A 242 7.38 3.24 19.04
CA ASN A 242 6.33 4.02 19.68
C ASN A 242 6.05 5.35 18.99
N GLY A 243 7.02 5.90 18.25
CA GLY A 243 6.88 7.15 17.50
C GLY A 243 5.85 7.06 16.38
N SER A 244 5.56 5.85 15.87
CA SER A 244 4.47 5.64 14.90
C SER A 244 3.08 5.99 15.47
N MET A 245 2.90 6.02 16.80
CA MET A 245 1.66 6.48 17.44
C MET A 245 1.55 8.01 17.52
N LEU A 246 2.59 8.74 17.12
CA LEU A 246 2.69 10.20 17.12
C LEU A 246 3.20 10.69 15.75
N PRO A 247 2.44 10.51 14.66
CA PRO A 247 2.89 10.97 13.36
C PRO A 247 3.02 12.48 13.32
N LEU A 248 3.88 12.97 12.42
CA LEU A 248 3.97 14.39 12.08
C LEU A 248 2.94 14.72 11.01
N GLU A 249 2.05 15.66 11.28
CA GLU A 249 1.42 16.41 10.21
C GLU A 249 2.43 17.41 9.66
N VAL A 250 2.63 17.39 8.37
CA VAL A 250 3.50 18.31 7.64
C VAL A 250 2.63 19.19 6.78
N ARG A 251 2.70 20.49 7.00
CA ARG A 251 2.16 21.51 6.10
C ARG A 251 3.31 22.12 5.32
N ASP A 252 3.36 21.79 4.04
CA ASP A 252 4.43 22.23 3.14
C ASP A 252 4.32 23.72 2.75
N LEU A 253 5.24 24.19 1.92
CA LEU A 253 5.28 25.58 1.48
C LEU A 253 4.12 25.97 0.56
N ASP A 254 3.42 24.97 -0.02
CA ASP A 254 2.22 25.14 -0.83
C ASP A 254 0.92 24.94 0.00
N GLU A 255 1.01 25.00 1.33
CA GLU A 255 -0.09 24.80 2.30
C GLU A 255 -0.72 23.41 2.26
N ARG A 256 -0.10 22.43 1.62
CA ARG A 256 -0.59 21.07 1.54
C ARG A 256 -0.24 20.31 2.81
N ARG A 257 -1.16 19.45 3.23
CA ARG A 257 -0.99 18.64 4.43
C ARG A 257 -0.72 17.19 4.07
N SER A 258 0.25 16.60 4.73
CA SER A 258 0.57 15.18 4.64
C SER A 258 0.96 14.65 6.01
N LEU A 259 0.79 13.34 6.21
CA LEU A 259 1.27 12.67 7.42
C LEU A 259 2.61 11.99 7.14
N ARG A 260 3.48 12.00 8.12
CA ARG A 260 4.79 11.34 8.07
C ARG A 260 5.02 10.54 9.34
N SER A 261 5.25 9.26 9.16
CA SER A 261 5.61 8.34 10.24
C SER A 261 7.10 8.37 10.52
N LEU A 262 7.47 8.28 11.79
CA LEU A 262 8.84 8.06 12.20
C LEU A 262 9.32 6.67 11.74
N ARG A 263 10.51 6.61 11.12
CA ARG A 263 11.14 5.38 10.63
C ARG A 263 12.44 5.04 11.36
N ASP A 264 13.22 6.08 11.69
CA ASP A 264 14.51 5.89 12.36
C ASP A 264 14.90 7.14 13.14
N VAL A 265 15.78 6.98 14.11
CA VAL A 265 16.40 8.07 14.88
C VAL A 265 17.91 7.92 14.81
N ARG A 266 18.56 8.91 14.24
CA ARG A 266 20.02 8.93 14.09
C ARG A 266 20.74 9.29 15.39
N PRO A 267 22.04 8.99 15.51
CA PRO A 267 22.84 9.30 16.70
C PRO A 267 22.89 10.80 17.04
N ASP A 268 22.77 11.69 16.06
CA ASP A 268 22.74 13.14 16.22
C ASP A 268 21.37 13.67 16.66
N GLY A 269 20.37 12.79 16.80
CA GLY A 269 19.01 13.13 17.17
C GLY A 269 18.14 13.61 16.00
N SER A 270 18.66 13.61 14.77
CA SER A 270 17.83 13.77 13.57
C SER A 270 16.93 12.54 13.39
N ILE A 271 15.79 12.74 12.72
CA ILE A 271 14.83 11.66 12.44
C ILE A 271 14.73 11.39 10.96
N VAL A 272 14.48 10.13 10.61
CA VAL A 272 14.08 9.72 9.27
C VAL A 272 12.58 9.47 9.30
N VAL A 273 11.86 10.06 8.37
CA VAL A 273 10.42 9.88 8.24
C VAL A 273 10.08 9.22 6.88
N SER A 274 8.87 8.79 6.72
CA SER A 274 8.39 7.99 5.58
C SER A 274 8.40 8.68 4.22
N GLY A 275 8.42 10.02 4.19
CA GLY A 275 8.44 10.80 2.96
C GLY A 275 9.08 12.16 3.16
N ASP A 276 9.27 12.92 2.09
CA ASP A 276 9.98 14.18 2.10
C ASP A 276 9.30 15.22 3.02
N VAL A 277 10.16 16.01 3.69
CA VAL A 277 9.78 17.15 4.53
C VAL A 277 10.67 18.33 4.15
N ALA A 278 10.09 19.37 3.58
CA ALA A 278 10.84 20.55 3.16
C ALA A 278 11.31 21.39 4.35
N GLN A 279 12.52 21.95 4.27
CA GLN A 279 12.92 23.00 5.18
C GLN A 279 11.99 24.21 5.02
N GLY A 280 11.55 24.79 6.13
CA GLY A 280 10.55 25.84 6.15
C GLY A 280 9.10 25.32 6.25
N ALA A 281 8.87 24.03 6.14
CA ALA A 281 7.56 23.43 6.41
C ALA A 281 7.16 23.62 7.89
N VAL A 282 5.87 23.67 8.14
CA VAL A 282 5.31 23.67 9.50
C VAL A 282 4.86 22.27 9.85
N VAL A 283 5.24 21.82 11.03
CA VAL A 283 4.91 20.47 11.53
C VAL A 283 4.25 20.51 12.89
N ARG A 284 3.45 19.49 13.19
CA ARG A 284 2.96 19.22 14.55
C ARG A 284 2.75 17.72 14.73
N LEU A 285 2.87 17.27 15.98
CA LEU A 285 2.53 15.90 16.33
C LEU A 285 1.03 15.70 16.34
N LEU A 286 0.61 14.51 15.95
CA LEU A 286 -0.78 14.09 16.01
C LEU A 286 -0.93 12.88 16.93
N ARG A 287 -2.17 12.65 17.38
CA ARG A 287 -2.57 11.49 18.17
C ARG A 287 -3.97 11.04 17.74
N ALA A 288 -4.25 9.75 17.83
CA ALA A 288 -5.59 9.21 17.61
C ALA A 288 -6.02 8.31 18.77
N SER A 289 -7.33 8.18 18.95
CA SER A 289 -7.92 7.11 19.75
C SER A 289 -8.35 5.96 18.83
N ALA A 290 -8.53 4.74 19.39
CA ALA A 290 -9.07 3.63 18.62
C ALA A 290 -10.46 3.94 18.03
N ALA A 291 -11.30 4.72 18.72
CA ALA A 291 -12.63 5.09 18.22
C ALA A 291 -12.54 5.99 16.99
N ASP A 292 -11.62 6.96 16.98
CA ASP A 292 -11.40 7.83 15.83
C ASP A 292 -10.94 7.02 14.61
N LEU A 293 -9.97 6.12 14.80
CA LEU A 293 -9.44 5.29 13.73
C LEU A 293 -10.50 4.35 13.13
N LEU A 294 -11.38 3.77 13.95
CA LEU A 294 -12.46 2.92 13.46
C LEU A 294 -13.52 3.70 12.68
N LEU A 295 -13.89 4.90 13.14
CA LEU A 295 -14.80 5.77 12.41
C LEU A 295 -14.22 6.14 11.03
N ASP A 296 -12.94 6.48 10.99
CA ASP A 296 -12.26 6.80 9.73
C ASP A 296 -12.12 5.60 8.79
N ALA A 297 -11.98 4.39 9.32
CA ALA A 297 -12.01 3.17 8.51
C ALA A 297 -13.38 2.97 7.83
N GLU A 298 -14.47 3.20 8.54
CA GLU A 298 -15.82 3.17 7.98
C GLU A 298 -16.01 4.27 6.91
N LEU A 299 -15.48 5.48 7.14
CA LEU A 299 -15.54 6.58 6.17
C LEU A 299 -14.75 6.27 4.91
N ALA A 300 -13.56 5.68 5.03
CA ALA A 300 -12.77 5.23 3.88
C ALA A 300 -13.51 4.17 3.06
N GLY A 301 -14.13 3.18 3.72
CA GLY A 301 -14.96 2.19 3.06
C GLY A 301 -16.16 2.81 2.32
N LYS A 302 -16.87 3.76 2.95
CA LYS A 302 -17.97 4.49 2.31
C LYS A 302 -17.52 5.29 1.09
N ALA A 303 -16.34 5.92 1.14
CA ALA A 303 -15.80 6.69 0.02
C ALA A 303 -15.38 5.78 -1.15
N ALA A 304 -14.95 4.56 -0.86
CA ALA A 304 -14.62 3.54 -1.86
C ALA A 304 -15.84 2.72 -2.32
N TRP A 305 -17.04 3.08 -1.89
CA TRP A 305 -18.24 2.30 -2.21
C TRP A 305 -18.47 2.15 -3.70
N MET A 306 -18.81 0.94 -4.12
CA MET A 306 -19.15 0.56 -5.49
C MET A 306 -20.32 -0.44 -5.42
N ASP A 307 -21.28 -0.36 -6.36
CA ASP A 307 -22.46 -1.23 -6.32
C ASP A 307 -22.13 -2.72 -6.40
N ARG A 308 -21.18 -3.09 -7.28
CA ARG A 308 -20.76 -4.47 -7.50
C ARG A 308 -19.24 -4.59 -7.58
N PRO A 309 -18.53 -4.39 -6.48
CA PRO A 309 -17.09 -4.57 -6.51
C PRO A 309 -16.76 -6.04 -6.73
N ALA A 310 -15.87 -6.32 -7.66
CA ALA A 310 -15.33 -7.67 -7.82
C ALA A 310 -14.31 -7.98 -6.74
N ALA A 311 -13.59 -6.95 -6.27
CA ALA A 311 -12.62 -7.07 -5.19
C ALA A 311 -12.46 -5.78 -4.39
N ALA A 312 -11.94 -5.91 -3.16
CA ALA A 312 -11.49 -4.80 -2.34
C ALA A 312 -10.05 -5.03 -1.83
N LEU A 313 -9.26 -3.95 -1.81
CA LEU A 313 -7.96 -3.90 -1.16
C LEU A 313 -8.03 -2.89 -0.03
N VAL A 314 -7.67 -3.31 1.18
CA VAL A 314 -7.64 -2.44 2.37
C VAL A 314 -6.18 -2.32 2.83
N LEU A 315 -5.62 -1.13 2.71
CA LEU A 315 -4.24 -0.83 3.11
C LEU A 315 -4.29 0.10 4.33
N SER A 316 -3.95 -0.42 5.49
CA SER A 316 -3.75 0.36 6.70
C SER A 316 -2.27 0.44 7.06
N THR A 317 -1.92 1.02 8.21
CA THR A 317 -0.52 1.22 8.59
C THR A 317 -0.19 0.59 9.93
N ALA A 318 1.10 0.27 10.12
CA ALA A 318 1.62 -0.30 11.36
C ALA A 318 1.36 0.61 12.57
N GLY A 319 1.41 1.94 12.40
CA GLY A 319 1.13 2.89 13.47
C GLY A 319 -0.33 2.86 13.91
N ARG A 320 -1.27 2.81 12.96
CA ARG A 320 -2.71 2.64 13.26
C ARG A 320 -2.96 1.32 14.00
N ARG A 321 -2.38 0.23 13.50
CA ARG A 321 -2.46 -1.08 14.17
C ARG A 321 -1.94 -1.03 15.60
N ARG A 322 -0.87 -0.29 15.86
CA ARG A 322 -0.30 -0.14 17.19
C ARG A 322 -1.23 0.61 18.13
N VAL A 323 -1.90 1.67 17.67
CA VAL A 323 -2.91 2.40 18.45
C VAL A 323 -4.13 1.53 18.73
N LEU A 324 -4.57 0.74 17.76
CA LEU A 324 -5.74 -0.14 17.86
C LEU A 324 -5.48 -1.35 18.77
N GLY A 325 -4.25 -1.86 18.80
CA GLY A 325 -3.89 -3.03 19.58
C GLY A 325 -4.76 -4.26 19.21
N GLU A 326 -5.44 -4.85 20.18
CA GLU A 326 -6.35 -5.99 19.97
C GLU A 326 -7.58 -5.67 19.11
N ARG A 327 -7.86 -4.39 18.88
CA ARG A 327 -8.95 -3.92 18.03
C ARG A 327 -8.56 -3.69 16.57
N ALA A 328 -7.35 -4.10 16.16
CA ALA A 328 -6.91 -3.93 14.78
C ALA A 328 -7.86 -4.58 13.75
N ASP A 329 -8.46 -5.69 14.14
CA ASP A 329 -9.43 -6.40 13.30
C ASP A 329 -10.74 -5.66 13.12
N ASP A 330 -11.17 -4.91 14.15
CA ASP A 330 -12.35 -4.04 14.06
C ASP A 330 -12.17 -2.99 12.97
N GLU A 331 -10.94 -2.53 12.69
CA GLU A 331 -10.65 -1.57 11.65
C GLU A 331 -10.98 -2.10 10.26
N VAL A 332 -10.51 -3.32 9.95
CA VAL A 332 -10.81 -3.98 8.68
C VAL A 332 -12.30 -4.28 8.57
N ALA A 333 -12.90 -4.75 9.65
CA ALA A 333 -14.34 -5.01 9.70
C ALA A 333 -15.17 -3.73 9.47
N ALA A 334 -14.75 -2.58 10.03
CA ALA A 334 -15.42 -1.30 9.81
C ALA A 334 -15.29 -0.83 8.35
N ALA A 335 -14.11 -0.96 7.75
CA ALA A 335 -13.87 -0.59 6.35
C ALA A 335 -14.68 -1.47 5.38
N LEU A 336 -14.62 -2.80 5.53
CA LEU A 336 -15.31 -3.75 4.68
C LEU A 336 -16.82 -3.78 4.93
N GLY A 337 -17.26 -3.51 6.17
CA GLY A 337 -18.69 -3.42 6.52
C GLY A 337 -19.43 -2.29 5.80
N ALA A 338 -18.70 -1.31 5.27
CA ALA A 338 -19.27 -0.25 4.44
C ALA A 338 -19.43 -0.66 2.95
N LEU A 339 -18.90 -1.81 2.54
CA LEU A 339 -18.97 -2.34 1.17
C LEU A 339 -20.08 -3.42 1.05
N PRO A 340 -20.47 -3.80 -0.17
CA PRO A 340 -21.37 -4.91 -0.39
C PRO A 340 -20.87 -6.22 0.27
N PRO A 341 -21.75 -6.95 0.99
CA PRO A 341 -21.35 -8.18 1.67
C PRO A 341 -20.77 -9.24 0.73
N GLY A 342 -19.73 -9.94 1.18
CA GLY A 342 -19.10 -11.01 0.42
C GLY A 342 -18.13 -10.52 -0.66
N THR A 343 -17.77 -9.24 -0.68
CA THR A 343 -16.70 -8.73 -1.57
C THR A 343 -15.38 -9.41 -1.24
N PRO A 344 -14.78 -10.18 -2.17
CA PRO A 344 -13.45 -10.75 -1.99
C PRO A 344 -12.44 -9.66 -1.64
N SER A 345 -11.64 -9.84 -0.59
CA SER A 345 -10.76 -8.78 -0.12
C SER A 345 -9.41 -9.26 0.37
N LEU A 346 -8.41 -8.39 0.26
CA LEU A 346 -7.14 -8.49 0.93
C LEU A 346 -6.94 -7.23 1.76
N ALA A 347 -6.72 -7.39 3.04
CA ALA A 347 -6.37 -6.30 3.94
C ALA A 347 -4.96 -6.53 4.51
N ALA A 348 -4.17 -5.45 4.60
CA ALA A 348 -2.82 -5.51 5.12
C ALA A 348 -2.44 -4.22 5.85
N TRP A 349 -1.65 -4.36 6.93
CA TRP A 349 -0.98 -3.25 7.59
C TRP A 349 0.45 -3.13 7.06
N THR A 350 0.79 -1.95 6.60
CA THR A 350 2.01 -1.64 5.87
C THR A 350 2.76 -0.50 6.54
N TYR A 351 3.90 -0.12 6.00
CA TYR A 351 4.62 1.08 6.45
C TYR A 351 4.19 2.37 5.74
N GLY A 352 3.21 2.31 4.88
CA GLY A 352 2.61 3.41 4.17
C GLY A 352 1.99 2.95 2.86
N ALA A 353 1.15 3.78 2.29
CA ALA A 353 0.55 3.57 0.98
C ALA A 353 0.87 4.74 0.06
N LEU A 354 1.04 4.48 -1.23
CA LEU A 354 0.97 5.51 -2.25
C LEU A 354 -0.47 5.57 -2.75
N VAL A 355 -1.04 6.74 -2.76
CA VAL A 355 -2.43 6.95 -3.17
C VAL A 355 -2.53 8.18 -4.05
N HIS A 356 -3.38 8.10 -5.06
CA HIS A 356 -3.70 9.23 -5.93
C HIS A 356 -4.92 9.96 -5.39
N ASP A 357 -4.78 11.23 -5.05
CA ASP A 357 -5.85 12.06 -4.44
C ASP A 357 -6.79 12.72 -5.47
N GLY A 358 -6.67 12.34 -6.75
CA GLY A 358 -7.37 12.96 -7.87
C GLY A 358 -6.57 14.07 -8.57
N GLN A 359 -5.46 14.52 -7.98
CA GLN A 359 -4.55 15.51 -8.55
C GLN A 359 -3.13 14.96 -8.72
N ARG A 360 -2.67 14.19 -7.75
CA ARG A 360 -1.32 13.60 -7.75
C ARG A 360 -1.26 12.33 -6.91
N THR A 361 -0.21 11.57 -7.12
CA THR A 361 0.16 10.47 -6.23
C THR A 361 1.14 10.97 -5.16
N ASP A 362 0.87 10.64 -3.90
CA ASP A 362 1.79 10.90 -2.77
C ASP A 362 1.74 9.76 -1.76
N VAL A 363 2.67 9.77 -0.80
CA VAL A 363 2.66 8.85 0.34
C VAL A 363 1.61 9.27 1.34
N HIS A 364 0.72 8.35 1.65
CA HIS A 364 -0.26 8.45 2.72
C HIS A 364 0.16 7.52 3.86
N ASP A 365 0.80 8.10 4.85
CA ASP A 365 1.13 7.42 6.09
C ASP A 365 0.02 7.60 7.10
N GLU A 366 -0.02 6.67 8.05
CA GLU A 366 -0.96 6.70 9.17
C GLU A 366 -2.42 6.91 8.71
N SER A 367 -2.72 6.43 7.51
CA SER A 367 -4.03 6.45 6.89
C SER A 367 -4.50 5.03 6.66
N ILE A 368 -5.80 4.88 6.47
CA ILE A 368 -6.39 3.71 5.85
C ILE A 368 -6.82 4.07 4.44
N CYS A 369 -6.45 3.24 3.47
CA CYS A 369 -6.87 3.34 2.08
C CYS A 369 -7.70 2.10 1.73
N VAL A 370 -8.90 2.33 1.24
CA VAL A 370 -9.78 1.27 0.71
C VAL A 370 -9.89 1.48 -0.79
N VAL A 371 -9.65 0.42 -1.55
CA VAL A 371 -9.78 0.43 -3.00
C VAL A 371 -10.75 -0.66 -3.41
N THR A 372 -11.74 -0.33 -4.22
CA THR A 372 -12.62 -1.31 -4.85
C THR A 372 -12.41 -1.30 -6.35
N LEU A 373 -12.50 -2.47 -6.97
CA LEU A 373 -12.26 -2.67 -8.39
C LEU A 373 -13.36 -3.54 -8.99
N CYS A 374 -13.75 -3.21 -10.20
CA CYS A 374 -14.51 -4.11 -11.05
C CYS A 374 -14.16 -3.89 -12.54
N GLU A 375 -14.61 -4.80 -13.39
CA GLU A 375 -14.57 -4.65 -14.82
C GLU A 375 -15.99 -4.51 -15.33
N ARG A 376 -16.30 -3.38 -15.97
CA ARG A 376 -17.63 -3.13 -16.52
C ARG A 376 -17.93 -4.12 -17.63
N THR A 377 -19.11 -4.71 -17.59
CA THR A 377 -19.59 -5.53 -18.70
C THR A 377 -19.93 -4.59 -19.86
N THR A 378 -19.12 -4.61 -20.91
CA THR A 378 -19.48 -3.93 -22.17
C THR A 378 -20.62 -4.70 -22.81
N THR A 379 -21.86 -4.27 -22.60
CA THR A 379 -22.95 -4.75 -23.44
C THR A 379 -22.68 -4.23 -24.84
N PRO A 380 -22.52 -5.09 -25.87
CA PRO A 380 -22.35 -4.61 -27.24
C PRO A 380 -23.57 -3.74 -27.58
N THR A 381 -23.32 -2.52 -28.01
CA THR A 381 -24.37 -1.65 -28.58
C THR A 381 -24.99 -2.42 -29.73
N PRO A 382 -26.32 -2.61 -29.78
CA PRO A 382 -26.96 -3.25 -30.93
C PRO A 382 -26.58 -2.46 -32.17
N THR A 383 -25.91 -3.09 -33.11
CA THR A 383 -25.72 -2.56 -34.46
C THR A 383 -27.12 -2.31 -35.03
N GLU A 384 -27.46 -1.04 -35.26
CA GLU A 384 -28.62 -0.70 -36.07
C GLU A 384 -28.49 -1.45 -37.39
N SER A 385 -29.28 -2.52 -37.56
CA SER A 385 -29.45 -3.18 -38.82
C SER A 385 -30.13 -2.17 -39.74
N GLU A 386 -29.43 -1.75 -40.79
CA GLU A 386 -29.98 -1.01 -41.90
C GLU A 386 -31.18 -1.79 -42.45
N GLU A 387 -32.38 -1.33 -42.10
CA GLU A 387 -33.58 -1.64 -42.88
C GLU A 387 -33.49 -0.92 -44.22
N HIS A 388 -32.89 -1.59 -45.21
CA HIS A 388 -33.11 -1.25 -46.59
C HIS A 388 -34.50 -1.74 -46.99
N THR A 389 -35.47 -0.86 -46.87
CA THR A 389 -36.77 -1.04 -47.51
C THR A 389 -36.63 -0.69 -48.98
N THR A 390 -36.62 -1.69 -49.81
CA THR A 390 -36.90 -1.55 -51.25
C THR A 390 -38.42 -1.46 -51.46
N ALA A 391 -38.89 -0.40 -52.05
CA ALA A 391 -40.13 -0.32 -52.81
C ALA A 391 -39.90 0.50 -54.06
#